data_e0b0fd026693842c432c6158ee2b7748
#
_entry.id   e0b0fd026693842c432c6158ee2b7748
#
_cell.length_a   1.000
_cell.length_b   1.000
_cell.length_c   1.000
_cell.angle_alpha   90.00
_cell.angle_beta   90.00
_cell.angle_gamma   90.00
#
_symmetry.space_group_name_H-M   'P 1'
#
loop_
_entity.id
_entity.type
_entity.pdbx_description
1 polymer ?
#
loop_
_entity_poly.entity_id
_entity_poly.type
_entity_poly.pdbx_seq_one_letter_code
_entity_poly.pdbx_strand_id
1 'polypeptide(L)'
;RVTTRIDMWKHAVTGEDFPVDAPDTVTASGLLKNGAEVGYQVASVPYNASGTCLEIYGRKGTIVLRSNSFNIGPSQVYLAKGNKKMEEVTPASEYILIPNEMAAGPGINVGQAYARFASAGEPGYTDTPDFDHAVVRHKLIEAMERSHNEGKVIHLD
;
A
#
# COMPACT_ATOMS: atom_id res chain seq x y z
N ARG A 1 15.80 1.26 5.37
CA ARG A 1 16.06 2.43 6.20
C ARG A 1 14.73 2.98 6.72
N VAL A 2 14.67 3.24 8.01
CA VAL A 2 13.51 3.83 8.69
C VAL A 2 13.99 5.12 9.34
N THR A 3 13.38 6.25 9.00
CA THR A 3 13.88 7.57 9.46
C THR A 3 12.73 8.52 9.75
N THR A 4 12.98 9.45 10.67
CA THR A 4 12.15 10.64 10.90
C THR A 4 12.80 11.80 10.16
N ARG A 5 12.05 12.47 9.29
CA ARG A 5 12.49 13.61 8.48
C ARG A 5 11.86 14.92 8.91
N ILE A 6 10.71 14.82 9.57
CA ILE A 6 9.97 15.96 10.08
C ILE A 6 10.25 16.03 11.58
N ASP A 7 11.08 16.95 12.01
CA ASP A 7 11.51 17.05 13.41
C ASP A 7 10.43 17.66 14.33
N MET A 8 9.64 18.58 13.80
CA MET A 8 8.61 19.30 14.53
C MET A 8 7.31 19.37 13.73
N TRP A 9 6.20 19.26 14.41
CA TRP A 9 4.87 19.40 13.81
C TRP A 9 4.01 20.36 14.64
N LYS A 10 3.03 21.01 14.00
CA LYS A 10 2.07 21.86 14.70
C LYS A 10 0.81 21.10 15.04
N HIS A 11 0.38 21.16 16.28
CA HIS A 11 -0.89 20.62 16.69
C HIS A 11 -2.04 21.39 16.01
N ALA A 12 -2.92 20.68 15.31
CA ALA A 12 -3.92 21.27 14.41
C ALA A 12 -4.94 22.19 15.12
N VAL A 13 -5.18 21.96 16.42
CA VAL A 13 -6.16 22.71 17.21
C VAL A 13 -5.50 23.81 18.02
N THR A 14 -4.39 23.50 18.72
CA THR A 14 -3.74 24.47 19.63
C THR A 14 -2.69 25.34 18.93
N GLY A 15 -2.16 24.90 17.79
CA GLY A 15 -1.07 25.58 17.08
C GLY A 15 0.30 25.42 17.75
N GLU A 16 0.39 24.67 18.86
CA GLU A 16 1.64 24.42 19.56
C GLU A 16 2.56 23.49 18.76
N ASP A 17 3.84 23.75 18.80
CA ASP A 17 4.84 22.87 18.21
C ASP A 17 5.10 21.67 19.13
N PHE A 18 5.19 20.47 18.56
CA PHE A 18 5.57 19.25 19.26
C PHE A 18 6.61 18.45 18.47
N PRO A 19 7.53 17.76 19.15
CA PRO A 19 8.55 16.95 18.49
C PRO A 19 7.92 15.70 17.86
N VAL A 20 8.43 15.32 16.67
CA VAL A 20 8.04 14.10 15.97
C VAL A 20 9.12 13.05 16.21
N ASP A 21 8.78 11.97 16.89
CA ASP A 21 9.65 10.83 17.18
C ASP A 21 9.28 9.57 16.39
N ALA A 22 8.09 9.55 15.79
CA ALA A 22 7.66 8.45 14.93
C ALA A 22 8.32 8.50 13.55
N PRO A 23 8.74 7.37 12.99
CA PRO A 23 9.25 7.32 11.62
C PRO A 23 8.21 7.78 10.60
N ASP A 24 8.59 8.67 9.72
CA ASP A 24 7.77 9.21 8.63
C ASP A 24 8.23 8.76 7.24
N THR A 25 9.41 8.14 7.16
CA THR A 25 10.00 7.69 5.89
C THR A 25 10.59 6.30 6.04
N VAL A 26 10.17 5.40 5.15
CA VAL A 26 10.66 4.03 5.06
C VAL A 26 11.13 3.75 3.65
N THR A 27 12.34 3.25 3.49
CA THR A 27 12.86 2.66 2.25
C THR A 27 13.33 1.25 2.56
N ALA A 28 12.76 0.27 1.87
CA ALA A 28 13.09 -1.14 2.06
C ALA A 28 13.20 -1.88 0.74
N SER A 29 14.04 -2.92 0.72
CA SER A 29 14.14 -3.86 -0.39
C SER A 29 14.38 -5.27 0.15
N GLY A 30 14.02 -6.27 -0.63
CA GLY A 30 14.19 -7.66 -0.22
C GLY A 30 13.78 -8.66 -1.31
N LEU A 31 13.83 -9.93 -0.93
CA LEU A 31 13.40 -11.04 -1.76
C LEU A 31 12.16 -11.69 -1.15
N LEU A 32 11.19 -12.00 -1.99
CA LEU A 32 10.05 -12.82 -1.62
C LEU A 32 10.42 -14.30 -1.67
N LYS A 33 9.63 -15.17 -1.02
CA LYS A 33 9.85 -16.64 -1.01
C LYS A 33 9.93 -17.26 -2.41
N ASN A 34 9.27 -16.67 -3.39
CA ASN A 34 9.31 -17.11 -4.79
C ASN A 34 10.49 -16.56 -5.60
N GLY A 35 11.41 -15.83 -4.96
CA GLY A 35 12.57 -15.21 -5.58
C GLY A 35 12.32 -13.89 -6.29
N ALA A 36 11.11 -13.33 -6.22
CA ALA A 36 10.85 -12.01 -6.76
C ALA A 36 11.52 -10.93 -5.91
N GLU A 37 12.13 -9.96 -6.56
CA GLU A 37 12.68 -8.79 -5.90
C GLU A 37 11.57 -7.78 -5.60
N VAL A 38 11.62 -7.17 -4.43
CA VAL A 38 10.72 -6.11 -4.03
C VAL A 38 11.51 -4.93 -3.48
N GLY A 39 11.10 -3.73 -3.89
CA GLY A 39 11.60 -2.49 -3.33
C GLY A 39 10.43 -1.53 -3.14
N TYR A 40 10.42 -0.81 -2.03
CA TYR A 40 9.42 0.22 -1.83
C TYR A 40 9.95 1.39 -1.02
N GLN A 41 9.32 2.52 -1.23
CA GLN A 41 9.52 3.71 -0.45
C GLN A 41 8.15 4.27 -0.06
N VAL A 42 7.98 4.56 1.21
CA VAL A 42 6.83 5.27 1.75
C VAL A 42 7.35 6.48 2.52
N ALA A 43 6.80 7.63 2.25
CA ALA A 43 7.17 8.86 2.95
C ALA A 43 5.93 9.70 3.24
N SER A 44 5.82 10.19 4.46
CA SER A 44 4.91 11.28 4.78
C SER A 44 5.60 12.59 4.39
N VAL A 45 4.98 13.32 3.46
CA VAL A 45 5.53 14.59 2.99
C VAL A 45 4.54 15.70 3.28
N PRO A 46 5.02 16.88 3.73
CA PRO A 46 4.14 17.97 4.13
C PRO A 46 3.48 18.68 2.94
N TYR A 47 4.03 18.52 1.71
CA TYR A 47 3.58 19.25 0.53
C TYR A 47 3.56 18.37 -0.71
N ASN A 48 2.51 18.52 -1.53
CA ASN A 48 2.43 18.08 -2.93
C ASN A 48 3.00 16.68 -3.23
N ALA A 49 2.53 15.68 -2.51
CA ALA A 49 2.89 14.29 -2.81
C ALA A 49 2.39 13.89 -4.21
N SER A 50 3.20 13.11 -4.91
CA SER A 50 2.84 12.57 -6.24
C SER A 50 1.80 11.44 -6.19
N GLY A 51 1.35 11.07 -5.00
CA GLY A 51 0.44 9.95 -4.78
C GLY A 51 1.17 8.61 -4.65
N THR A 52 0.49 7.55 -5.04
CA THR A 52 0.98 6.17 -4.95
C THR A 52 1.21 5.60 -6.33
N CYS A 53 2.33 4.92 -6.51
CA CYS A 53 2.65 4.14 -7.71
C CYS A 53 3.11 2.74 -7.28
N LEU A 54 2.47 1.69 -7.83
CA LEU A 54 2.91 0.31 -7.70
C LEU A 54 3.20 -0.24 -9.09
N GLU A 55 4.39 -0.78 -9.29
CA GLU A 55 4.82 -1.37 -10.53
C GLU A 55 5.20 -2.84 -10.32
N ILE A 56 4.68 -3.72 -11.15
CA ILE A 56 4.97 -5.16 -11.12
C ILE A 56 5.52 -5.55 -12.49
N TYR A 57 6.77 -5.94 -12.53
CA TYR A 57 7.47 -6.40 -13.73
C TYR A 57 7.51 -7.93 -13.75
N GLY A 58 6.71 -8.52 -14.61
CA GLY A 58 6.65 -9.97 -14.78
C GLY A 58 7.24 -10.42 -16.13
N ARG A 59 7.53 -11.72 -16.24
CA ARG A 59 8.05 -12.32 -17.49
C ARG A 59 7.11 -12.20 -18.69
N LYS A 60 5.82 -11.99 -18.46
CA LYS A 60 4.77 -11.93 -19.52
C LYS A 60 4.23 -10.53 -19.73
N GLY A 61 4.61 -9.56 -18.92
CA GLY A 61 4.12 -8.19 -19.01
C GLY A 61 4.35 -7.40 -17.75
N THR A 62 3.86 -6.18 -17.76
CA THR A 62 4.00 -5.19 -16.68
C THR A 62 2.62 -4.71 -16.26
N ILE A 63 2.42 -4.57 -14.95
CA ILE A 63 1.24 -3.93 -14.35
C ILE A 63 1.71 -2.67 -13.63
N VAL A 64 1.00 -1.56 -13.84
CA VAL A 64 1.22 -0.31 -13.11
C VAL A 64 -0.09 0.12 -12.49
N LEU A 65 -0.08 0.41 -11.19
CA LEU A 65 -1.20 1.02 -10.49
C LEU A 65 -0.78 2.42 -10.05
N ARG A 66 -1.64 3.40 -10.28
CA ARG A 66 -1.46 4.79 -9.85
C ARG A 66 -2.69 5.30 -9.12
N SER A 67 -2.47 6.06 -8.07
CA SER A 67 -3.51 6.74 -7.33
C SER A 67 -2.99 8.07 -6.77
N ASN A 68 -3.84 9.07 -6.69
CA ASN A 68 -3.47 10.37 -6.09
C ASN A 68 -3.32 10.28 -4.56
N SER A 69 -3.81 9.21 -3.96
CA SER A 69 -3.72 8.95 -2.53
C SER A 69 -3.39 7.48 -2.27
N PHE A 70 -2.76 7.20 -1.13
CA PHE A 70 -2.37 5.84 -0.78
C PHE A 70 -3.57 4.89 -0.61
N ASN A 71 -4.63 5.34 0.02
CA ASN A 71 -5.76 4.49 0.43
C ASN A 71 -7.14 5.12 0.25
N ILE A 72 -7.24 6.27 -0.37
CA ILE A 72 -8.50 6.99 -0.53
C ILE A 72 -8.74 7.30 -2.00
N GLY A 73 -9.89 6.86 -2.52
CA GLY A 73 -10.31 7.12 -3.89
C GLY A 73 -9.87 6.05 -4.90
N PRO A 74 -10.27 6.25 -6.15
CA PRO A 74 -10.02 5.28 -7.23
C PRO A 74 -8.54 5.21 -7.60
N SER A 75 -8.15 4.04 -8.08
CA SER A 75 -6.83 3.79 -8.67
C SER A 75 -6.97 3.52 -10.16
N GLN A 76 -6.01 3.98 -10.95
CA GLN A 76 -5.87 3.64 -12.35
C GLN A 76 -4.92 2.44 -12.49
N VAL A 77 -5.32 1.47 -13.28
CA VAL A 77 -4.51 0.26 -13.55
C VAL A 77 -4.14 0.22 -15.02
N TYR A 78 -2.87 0.02 -15.28
CA TYR A 78 -2.31 -0.10 -16.62
C TYR A 78 -1.66 -1.47 -16.79
N LEU A 79 -1.80 -2.04 -17.97
CA LEU A 79 -1.26 -3.37 -18.34
C LEU A 79 -0.56 -3.31 -19.70
N ALA A 80 0.66 -3.85 -19.74
CA ALA A 80 1.33 -4.20 -20.98
C ALA A 80 1.58 -5.71 -21.02
N LYS A 81 1.19 -6.41 -22.10
CA LYS A 81 1.47 -7.83 -22.31
C LYS A 81 2.55 -8.00 -23.36
N GLY A 82 3.67 -8.65 -23.00
CA GLY A 82 4.82 -8.80 -23.88
C GLY A 82 5.33 -7.44 -24.35
N ASN A 83 5.53 -7.29 -25.66
CA ASN A 83 6.00 -6.05 -26.29
C ASN A 83 4.86 -5.08 -26.68
N LYS A 84 3.62 -5.33 -26.24
CA LYS A 84 2.50 -4.44 -26.52
C LYS A 84 2.62 -3.14 -25.75
N LYS A 85 2.00 -2.09 -26.27
CA LYS A 85 1.89 -0.79 -25.59
C LYS A 85 1.15 -0.95 -24.27
N MET A 86 1.53 -0.14 -23.29
CA MET A 86 0.82 0.00 -22.02
C MET A 86 -0.57 0.61 -22.27
N GLU A 87 -1.61 -0.04 -21.77
CA GLU A 87 -3.00 0.38 -21.91
C GLU A 87 -3.67 0.43 -20.52
N GLU A 88 -4.55 1.38 -20.34
CA GLU A 88 -5.38 1.43 -19.14
C GLU A 88 -6.41 0.31 -19.18
N VAL A 89 -6.59 -0.36 -18.05
CA VAL A 89 -7.55 -1.45 -17.89
C VAL A 89 -8.59 -1.08 -16.85
N THR A 90 -9.85 -1.22 -17.22
CA THR A 90 -10.95 -1.10 -16.27
C THR A 90 -11.11 -2.42 -15.54
N PRO A 91 -11.19 -2.43 -14.20
CA PRO A 91 -11.53 -3.63 -13.46
C PRO A 91 -12.85 -4.22 -13.91
N ALA A 92 -12.95 -5.54 -14.02
CA ALA A 92 -14.21 -6.20 -14.35
C ALA A 92 -15.26 -5.92 -13.26
N SER A 93 -16.53 -5.82 -13.66
CA SER A 93 -17.63 -5.44 -12.77
C SER A 93 -17.79 -6.38 -11.58
N GLU A 94 -17.39 -7.63 -11.71
CA GLU A 94 -17.40 -8.62 -10.62
C GLU A 94 -16.50 -8.26 -9.42
N TYR A 95 -15.51 -7.36 -9.62
CA TYR A 95 -14.65 -6.85 -8.56
C TYR A 95 -15.20 -5.58 -7.90
N ILE A 96 -16.28 -5.02 -8.41
CA ILE A 96 -16.95 -3.84 -7.85
C ILE A 96 -18.13 -4.30 -7.01
N LEU A 97 -17.94 -4.37 -5.70
CA LEU A 97 -18.92 -4.91 -4.73
C LEU A 97 -19.85 -3.85 -4.14
N ILE A 98 -19.66 -2.61 -4.52
CA ILE A 98 -20.44 -1.46 -4.02
C ILE A 98 -21.29 -0.87 -5.13
N PRO A 99 -22.37 -0.12 -4.78
CA PRO A 99 -23.19 0.59 -5.77
C PRO A 99 -22.36 1.53 -6.64
N ASN A 100 -22.74 1.65 -7.91
CA ASN A 100 -22.02 2.47 -8.90
C ASN A 100 -21.86 3.94 -8.49
N GLU A 101 -22.81 4.48 -7.74
CA GLU A 101 -22.78 5.85 -7.23
C GLU A 101 -21.64 6.09 -6.25
N MET A 102 -21.19 5.05 -5.57
CA MET A 102 -20.06 5.09 -4.64
C MET A 102 -18.72 4.76 -5.31
N ALA A 103 -18.75 4.10 -6.48
CA ALA A 103 -17.55 3.54 -7.11
C ALA A 103 -16.57 4.61 -7.64
N ALA A 104 -17.02 5.84 -7.86
CA ALA A 104 -16.18 6.94 -8.33
C ALA A 104 -15.70 7.89 -7.21
N GLY A 105 -16.23 7.73 -5.99
CA GLY A 105 -15.99 8.64 -4.88
C GLY A 105 -14.81 8.23 -3.99
N PRO A 106 -14.44 9.09 -3.03
CA PRO A 106 -13.35 8.80 -2.09
C PRO A 106 -13.66 7.60 -1.17
N GLY A 107 -14.95 7.23 -1.03
CA GLY A 107 -15.38 6.10 -0.20
C GLY A 107 -15.24 4.72 -0.85
N ILE A 108 -14.81 4.64 -2.12
CA ILE A 108 -14.74 3.36 -2.86
C ILE A 108 -13.96 2.28 -2.08
N ASN A 109 -12.78 2.59 -1.58
CA ASN A 109 -11.93 1.62 -0.91
C ASN A 109 -12.53 1.14 0.41
N VAL A 110 -13.11 2.05 1.17
CA VAL A 110 -13.79 1.74 2.44
C VAL A 110 -15.05 0.91 2.20
N GLY A 111 -15.88 1.30 1.21
CA GLY A 111 -17.06 0.54 0.82
C GLY A 111 -16.73 -0.88 0.36
N GLN A 112 -15.71 -1.05 -0.48
CA GLN A 112 -15.20 -2.36 -0.92
C GLN A 112 -14.72 -3.21 0.27
N ALA A 113 -13.99 -2.60 1.22
CA ALA A 113 -13.52 -3.30 2.42
C ALA A 113 -14.69 -3.79 3.27
N TYR A 114 -15.71 -2.96 3.50
CA TYR A 114 -16.91 -3.37 4.23
C TYR A 114 -17.71 -4.45 3.50
N ALA A 115 -17.87 -4.37 2.19
CA ALA A 115 -18.54 -5.39 1.40
C ALA A 115 -17.83 -6.75 1.53
N ARG A 116 -16.50 -6.77 1.45
CA ARG A 116 -15.71 -7.99 1.67
C ARG A 116 -15.80 -8.51 3.10
N PHE A 117 -15.75 -7.62 4.09
CA PHE A 117 -15.92 -7.99 5.50
C PHE A 117 -17.30 -8.61 5.76
N ALA A 118 -18.36 -8.07 5.16
CA ALA A 118 -19.71 -8.62 5.29
C ALA A 118 -19.83 -10.04 4.69
N SER A 119 -19.03 -10.34 3.65
CA SER A 119 -18.97 -11.67 3.02
C SER A 119 -17.91 -12.59 3.62
N ALA A 120 -17.21 -12.15 4.67
CA ALA A 120 -16.19 -12.96 5.33
C ALA A 120 -16.81 -14.21 5.96
N GLY A 121 -16.26 -15.38 5.63
CA GLY A 121 -16.79 -16.68 6.09
C GLY A 121 -17.75 -17.35 5.11
N GLU A 122 -18.18 -16.69 4.04
CA GLU A 122 -18.89 -17.34 2.95
C GLU A 122 -17.93 -18.15 2.06
N PRO A 123 -18.38 -19.26 1.47
CA PRO A 123 -17.55 -20.02 0.54
C PRO A 123 -17.06 -19.16 -0.63
N GLY A 124 -15.74 -19.14 -0.86
CA GLY A 124 -15.09 -18.35 -1.91
C GLY A 124 -14.60 -16.95 -1.49
N TYR A 125 -14.90 -16.50 -0.28
CA TYR A 125 -14.41 -15.22 0.28
C TYR A 125 -13.35 -15.46 1.36
N THR A 126 -12.10 -15.64 0.93
CA THR A 126 -10.96 -15.92 1.83
C THR A 126 -9.94 -14.79 1.89
N ASP A 127 -10.21 -13.66 1.21
CA ASP A 127 -9.24 -12.57 1.01
C ASP A 127 -9.43 -11.38 1.97
N THR A 128 -10.30 -11.53 2.99
CA THR A 128 -10.46 -10.51 4.03
C THR A 128 -9.33 -10.64 5.05
N PRO A 129 -8.55 -9.57 5.29
CA PRO A 129 -7.50 -9.62 6.30
C PRO A 129 -8.07 -9.88 7.70
N ASP A 130 -7.46 -10.81 8.41
CA ASP A 130 -7.75 -11.16 9.80
C ASP A 130 -6.62 -10.71 10.75
N PHE A 131 -6.72 -11.08 12.03
CA PHE A 131 -5.70 -10.76 13.01
C PHE A 131 -4.36 -11.47 12.76
N ASP A 132 -4.37 -12.68 12.20
CA ASP A 132 -3.13 -13.38 11.85
C ASP A 132 -2.40 -12.65 10.73
N HIS A 133 -3.14 -12.13 9.75
CA HIS A 133 -2.59 -11.26 8.73
C HIS A 133 -1.98 -9.97 9.32
N ALA A 134 -2.65 -9.37 10.32
CA ALA A 134 -2.12 -8.20 11.01
C ALA A 134 -0.80 -8.51 11.74
N VAL A 135 -0.71 -9.66 12.42
CA VAL A 135 0.54 -10.11 13.08
C VAL A 135 1.69 -10.25 12.07
N VAL A 136 1.43 -10.84 10.90
CA VAL A 136 2.45 -10.94 9.84
C VAL A 136 2.92 -9.57 9.38
N ARG A 137 2.02 -8.58 9.24
CA ARG A 137 2.40 -7.21 8.87
C ARG A 137 3.23 -6.52 9.94
N HIS A 138 2.88 -6.69 11.22
CA HIS A 138 3.68 -6.13 12.32
C HIS A 138 5.08 -6.76 12.40
N LYS A 139 5.21 -8.07 12.20
CA LYS A 139 6.54 -8.71 12.10
C LYS A 139 7.38 -8.14 10.96
N LEU A 140 6.78 -7.81 9.83
CA LEU A 140 7.49 -7.17 8.72
C LEU A 140 7.96 -5.76 9.09
N ILE A 141 7.13 -4.95 9.75
CA ILE A 141 7.49 -3.61 10.22
C ILE A 141 8.66 -3.71 11.21
N GLU A 142 8.56 -4.58 12.22
CA GLU A 142 9.63 -4.83 13.19
C GLU A 142 10.94 -5.25 12.51
N ALA A 143 10.85 -6.13 11.52
CA ALA A 143 12.03 -6.57 10.76
C ALA A 143 12.71 -5.41 10.00
N MET A 144 11.95 -4.46 9.48
CA MET A 144 12.50 -3.26 8.84
C MET A 144 13.22 -2.35 9.84
N GLU A 145 12.64 -2.15 11.01
CA GLU A 145 13.25 -1.37 12.10
C GLU A 145 14.54 -2.04 12.59
N ARG A 146 14.50 -3.35 12.82
CA ARG A 146 15.69 -4.13 13.20
C ARG A 146 16.76 -4.08 12.12
N SER A 147 16.40 -4.24 10.86
CA SER A 147 17.33 -4.14 9.73
C SER A 147 18.00 -2.76 9.67
N HIS A 148 17.25 -1.70 9.95
CA HIS A 148 17.80 -0.36 10.03
C HIS A 148 18.78 -0.21 11.20
N ASN A 149 18.39 -0.64 12.40
CA ASN A 149 19.16 -0.46 13.63
C ASN A 149 20.42 -1.33 13.67
N GLU A 150 20.33 -2.56 13.16
CA GLU A 150 21.43 -3.53 13.18
C GLU A 150 22.32 -3.45 11.93
N GLY A 151 21.88 -2.77 10.87
CA GLY A 151 22.60 -2.72 9.59
C GLY A 151 22.68 -4.08 8.88
N LYS A 152 21.69 -4.97 9.09
CA LYS A 152 21.69 -6.35 8.60
C LYS A 152 20.44 -6.68 7.82
N VAL A 153 20.56 -7.69 6.95
CA VAL A 153 19.40 -8.35 6.35
C VAL A 153 18.71 -9.18 7.43
N ILE A 154 17.39 -9.02 7.55
CA ILE A 154 16.55 -9.79 8.45
C ILE A 154 15.75 -10.79 7.61
N HIS A 155 15.80 -12.08 7.99
CA HIS A 155 15.00 -13.13 7.40
C HIS A 155 13.70 -13.28 8.19
N LEU A 156 12.58 -13.37 7.47
CA LEU A 156 11.25 -13.65 8.01
C LEU A 156 10.92 -15.12 7.69
N ASP A 157 10.49 -15.86 8.70
CA ASP A 157 10.04 -17.25 8.60
C ASP A 157 8.63 -17.36 8.00
#